data_181ccf9e8f77c143db88139db9b700a0
#
_entry.id   181ccf9e8f77c143db88139db9b700a0
#
_cell.length_a   1.000
_cell.length_b   1.000
_cell.length_c   1.000
_cell.angle_alpha   90.00
_cell.angle_beta   90.00
_cell.angle_gamma   90.00
#
_symmetry.space_group_name_H-M   'P 1'
#
loop_
_entity.id
_entity.type
_entity.pdbx_description
1 polymer ?
#
loop_
_entity_poly.entity_id
_entity_poly.type
_entity_poly.pdbx_seq_one_letter_code
_entity_poly.pdbx_strand_id
1 'polypeptide(L)'
;PIRGHKGVIGGWITITTALTLLVIVFPGAVGWFELHEGDHTPDDLVVQVEGSRWAWKVTYPNQEVVSFTELVLPVHQKTLFQVTATDVLHAFWVPAFRMKIDAVPGRVTEIRITPDKVGSEEIDHGFRLQCAELCGLGHYIMKIPVRVVEMEEFEAWVAQNTSKASGQ
;
A
#
# COMPACT_ATOMS: atom_id res chain seq x y z
N PRO A 1 36.83 -10.99 -38.20
CA PRO A 1 35.93 -10.49 -37.14
C PRO A 1 34.67 -9.92 -37.75
N ILE A 2 33.53 -10.46 -37.41
CA ILE A 2 32.22 -9.95 -37.88
C ILE A 2 32.02 -8.60 -37.23
N ARG A 3 32.17 -7.53 -37.95
CA ARG A 3 31.99 -6.16 -37.47
C ARG A 3 30.62 -5.63 -37.88
N GLY A 4 29.55 -6.20 -37.28
CA GLY A 4 28.19 -5.72 -37.46
C GLY A 4 27.58 -6.03 -38.83
N HIS A 5 26.48 -6.72 -38.86
CA HIS A 5 25.66 -6.93 -40.04
C HIS A 5 24.46 -5.97 -39.98
N LYS A 6 24.38 -5.00 -40.91
CA LYS A 6 23.34 -3.95 -40.87
C LYS A 6 21.91 -4.50 -40.75
N GLY A 7 21.61 -5.63 -41.43
CA GLY A 7 20.31 -6.27 -41.34
C GLY A 7 20.02 -6.85 -39.95
N VAL A 8 21.02 -7.47 -39.30
CA VAL A 8 20.87 -8.01 -37.93
C VAL A 8 20.69 -6.87 -36.93
N ILE A 9 21.49 -5.81 -37.05
CA ILE A 9 21.39 -4.62 -36.19
C ILE A 9 20.02 -3.95 -36.35
N GLY A 10 19.60 -3.73 -37.61
CA GLY A 10 18.30 -3.14 -37.92
C GLY A 10 17.15 -3.98 -37.40
N GLY A 11 17.17 -5.29 -37.62
CA GLY A 11 16.18 -6.22 -37.12
C GLY A 11 16.11 -6.21 -35.58
N TRP A 12 17.25 -6.24 -34.88
CA TRP A 12 17.32 -6.17 -33.43
C TRP A 12 16.72 -4.85 -32.90
N ILE A 13 17.13 -3.71 -33.44
CA ILE A 13 16.59 -2.41 -33.03
C ILE A 13 15.08 -2.35 -33.27
N THR A 14 14.59 -2.79 -34.42
CA THR A 14 13.16 -2.77 -34.75
C THR A 14 12.35 -3.64 -33.78
N ILE A 15 12.80 -4.87 -33.52
CA ILE A 15 12.10 -5.80 -32.63
C ILE A 15 12.09 -5.26 -31.19
N THR A 16 13.24 -4.82 -30.68
CA THR A 16 13.32 -4.30 -29.30
C THR A 16 12.49 -3.03 -29.12
N THR A 17 12.52 -2.12 -30.11
CA THR A 17 11.69 -0.90 -30.08
C THR A 17 10.20 -1.25 -30.11
N ALA A 18 9.79 -2.16 -30.99
CA ALA A 18 8.39 -2.58 -31.07
C ALA A 18 7.91 -3.22 -29.77
N LEU A 19 8.70 -4.10 -29.15
CA LEU A 19 8.39 -4.70 -27.87
C LEU A 19 8.34 -3.67 -26.75
N THR A 20 9.25 -2.72 -26.71
CA THR A 20 9.24 -1.62 -25.72
C THR A 20 7.98 -0.78 -25.84
N LEU A 21 7.62 -0.37 -27.06
CA LEU A 21 6.39 0.39 -27.31
C LEU A 21 5.15 -0.42 -26.92
N LEU A 22 5.12 -1.71 -27.23
CA LEU A 22 4.01 -2.60 -26.81
C LEU A 22 3.84 -2.61 -25.28
N VAL A 23 4.93 -2.76 -24.53
CA VAL A 23 4.88 -2.78 -23.06
C VAL A 23 4.52 -1.42 -22.47
N ILE A 24 5.00 -0.32 -23.07
CA ILE A 24 4.66 1.04 -22.62
C ILE A 24 3.16 1.32 -22.84
N VAL A 25 2.62 0.95 -24.00
CA VAL A 25 1.21 1.20 -24.31
C VAL A 25 0.31 0.18 -23.58
N PHE A 26 0.69 -1.07 -23.62
CA PHE A 26 -0.07 -2.17 -23.04
C PHE A 26 0.87 -3.21 -22.38
N PRO A 27 0.95 -3.32 -21.04
CA PRO A 27 0.02 -2.84 -20.01
C PRO A 27 0.35 -1.47 -19.37
N GLY A 28 1.44 -0.80 -19.77
CA GLY A 28 1.93 0.38 -19.07
C GLY A 28 0.93 1.54 -18.98
N ALA A 29 0.48 2.08 -20.12
CA ALA A 29 -0.48 3.19 -20.12
C ALA A 29 -1.84 2.77 -19.56
N VAL A 30 -2.32 1.57 -19.91
CA VAL A 30 -3.60 1.05 -19.39
C VAL A 30 -3.54 0.94 -17.87
N GLY A 31 -2.51 0.30 -17.31
CA GLY A 31 -2.35 0.18 -15.87
C GLY A 31 -2.14 1.52 -15.17
N TRP A 32 -1.45 2.47 -15.83
CA TRP A 32 -1.35 3.84 -15.31
C TRP A 32 -2.72 4.49 -15.14
N PHE A 33 -3.57 4.43 -16.15
CA PHE A 33 -4.91 5.01 -16.09
C PHE A 33 -5.77 4.30 -15.03
N GLU A 34 -5.76 2.97 -14.97
CA GLU A 34 -6.49 2.20 -13.96
C GLU A 34 -6.10 2.58 -12.52
N LEU A 35 -4.79 2.77 -12.25
CA LEU A 35 -4.30 3.17 -10.95
C LEU A 35 -4.65 4.62 -10.57
N HIS A 36 -4.85 5.48 -11.59
CA HIS A 36 -5.19 6.90 -11.38
C HIS A 36 -6.66 7.20 -11.69
N GLU A 37 -7.43 6.20 -12.16
CA GLU A 37 -8.87 6.35 -12.35
C GLU A 37 -9.57 6.44 -10.99
N GLY A 38 -10.25 7.55 -10.81
CA GLY A 38 -11.09 7.85 -9.68
C GLY A 38 -10.39 8.75 -8.67
N ASP A 39 -10.76 10.02 -8.76
CA ASP A 39 -10.56 10.96 -7.67
C ASP A 39 -11.12 10.36 -6.37
N HIS A 40 -10.58 10.82 -5.25
CA HIS A 40 -11.10 10.51 -3.93
C HIS A 40 -12.61 10.77 -3.90
N THR A 41 -13.39 9.72 -3.66
CA THR A 41 -14.84 9.84 -3.48
C THR A 41 -15.14 9.99 -1.99
N PRO A 42 -16.23 10.69 -1.60
CA PRO A 42 -16.63 10.81 -0.20
C PRO A 42 -16.85 9.45 0.50
N ASP A 43 -17.11 8.40 -0.28
CA ASP A 43 -17.38 7.04 0.21
C ASP A 43 -16.11 6.21 0.42
N ASP A 44 -14.93 6.72 0.04
CA ASP A 44 -13.66 6.01 0.24
C ASP A 44 -13.32 5.97 1.74
N LEU A 45 -12.89 4.80 2.22
CA LEU A 45 -12.32 4.70 3.56
C LEU A 45 -10.95 5.40 3.57
N VAL A 46 -10.81 6.44 4.38
CA VAL A 46 -9.51 7.11 4.56
C VAL A 46 -8.77 6.50 5.74
N VAL A 47 -7.54 6.07 5.51
CA VAL A 47 -6.65 5.54 6.55
C VAL A 47 -5.32 6.29 6.51
N GLN A 48 -5.00 6.98 7.59
CA GLN A 48 -3.72 7.65 7.76
C GLN A 48 -2.73 6.72 8.45
N VAL A 49 -1.54 6.57 7.86
CA VAL A 49 -0.49 5.71 8.40
C VAL A 49 0.77 6.53 8.62
N GLU A 50 1.21 6.58 9.87
CA GLU A 50 2.39 7.31 10.28
C GLU A 50 3.46 6.34 10.78
N GLY A 51 4.65 6.37 10.16
CA GLY A 51 5.82 5.58 10.58
C GLY A 51 6.70 6.38 11.53
N SER A 52 7.15 5.73 12.59
CA SER A 52 8.20 6.21 13.49
C SER A 52 9.05 5.04 13.97
N ARG A 53 10.26 5.27 14.46
CA ARG A 53 11.14 4.18 14.93
C ARG A 53 10.65 3.56 16.25
N TRP A 54 10.13 2.35 16.26
CA TRP A 54 9.94 1.36 15.19
C TRP A 54 8.51 0.84 15.29
N ALA A 55 7.56 1.74 15.05
CA ALA A 55 6.12 1.49 15.19
C ALA A 55 5.34 2.12 14.04
N TRP A 56 4.17 1.57 13.80
CA TRP A 56 3.16 2.15 12.93
C TRP A 56 2.00 2.69 13.76
N LYS A 57 1.57 3.91 13.45
CA LYS A 57 0.33 4.49 13.95
C LYS A 57 -0.66 4.52 12.79
N VAL A 58 -1.79 3.90 12.97
CA VAL A 58 -2.88 3.85 12.00
C VAL A 58 -4.06 4.63 12.54
N THR A 59 -4.50 5.64 11.80
CA THR A 59 -5.62 6.49 12.19
C THR A 59 -6.73 6.41 11.15
N TYR A 60 -7.95 6.21 11.60
CA TYR A 60 -9.18 6.23 10.81
C TYR A 60 -9.94 7.51 11.16
N PRO A 61 -9.70 8.62 10.44
CA PRO A 61 -10.19 9.93 10.86
C PRO A 61 -11.71 10.02 10.90
N ASN A 62 -12.41 9.38 9.96
CA ASN A 62 -13.87 9.41 9.90
C ASN A 62 -14.53 8.51 10.95
N GLN A 63 -13.82 7.53 11.47
CA GLN A 63 -14.28 6.60 12.50
C GLN A 63 -13.78 6.97 13.91
N GLU A 64 -12.93 8.00 14.00
CA GLU A 64 -12.31 8.47 15.26
C GLU A 64 -11.53 7.34 16.00
N VAL A 65 -10.89 6.43 15.24
CA VAL A 65 -10.12 5.31 15.78
C VAL A 65 -8.63 5.51 15.51
N VAL A 66 -7.80 5.21 16.52
CA VAL A 66 -6.33 5.11 16.41
C VAL A 66 -5.88 3.73 16.86
N SER A 67 -5.10 3.05 16.03
CA SER A 67 -4.52 1.74 16.30
C SER A 67 -3.00 1.77 16.19
N PHE A 68 -2.32 1.07 17.09
CA PHE A 68 -0.87 0.81 17.05
C PHE A 68 -0.56 -0.67 16.91
N THR A 69 -1.56 -1.52 16.95
CA THR A 69 -1.41 -2.96 17.06
C THR A 69 -1.87 -3.74 15.85
N GLU A 70 -2.74 -3.17 15.05
CA GLU A 70 -3.28 -3.81 13.84
C GLU A 70 -3.80 -2.79 12.83
N LEU A 71 -3.87 -3.20 11.57
CA LEU A 71 -4.56 -2.52 10.47
C LEU A 71 -5.77 -3.37 10.06
N VAL A 72 -6.98 -2.85 10.21
CA VAL A 72 -8.23 -3.55 9.87
C VAL A 72 -8.93 -2.85 8.70
N LEU A 73 -9.31 -3.61 7.69
CA LEU A 73 -9.94 -3.09 6.47
C LEU A 73 -11.19 -3.91 6.14
N PRO A 74 -12.25 -3.28 5.68
CA PRO A 74 -13.40 -4.00 5.13
C PRO A 74 -13.09 -4.50 3.70
N VAL A 75 -13.53 -5.71 3.39
CA VAL A 75 -13.43 -6.28 2.05
C VAL A 75 -14.31 -5.49 1.06
N HIS A 76 -13.90 -5.39 -0.20
CA HIS A 76 -14.58 -4.67 -1.28
C HIS A 76 -14.77 -3.16 -1.07
N GLN A 77 -14.22 -2.60 0.00
CA GLN A 77 -14.25 -1.15 0.25
C GLN A 77 -12.98 -0.49 -0.29
N LYS A 78 -13.17 0.49 -1.18
CA LYS A 78 -12.04 1.31 -1.66
C LYS A 78 -11.45 2.10 -0.50
N THR A 79 -10.16 1.94 -0.28
CA THR A 79 -9.41 2.56 0.82
C THR A 79 -8.31 3.45 0.27
N LEU A 80 -8.29 4.70 0.71
CA LEU A 80 -7.21 5.65 0.47
C LEU A 80 -6.26 5.63 1.67
N PHE A 81 -5.03 5.18 1.46
CA PHE A 81 -3.96 5.33 2.43
C PHE A 81 -3.21 6.64 2.23
N GLN A 82 -3.13 7.43 3.30
CA GLN A 82 -2.29 8.62 3.40
C GLN A 82 -1.10 8.28 4.31
N VAL A 83 0.08 8.13 3.71
CA VAL A 83 1.26 7.58 4.38
C VAL A 83 2.31 8.67 4.58
N THR A 84 2.84 8.76 5.80
CA THR A 84 3.90 9.71 6.18
C THR A 84 4.82 9.11 7.24
N ALA A 85 5.86 9.82 7.60
CA ALA A 85 6.75 9.48 8.72
C ALA A 85 7.09 10.72 9.56
N THR A 86 7.47 10.51 10.83
CA THR A 86 7.80 11.60 11.76
C THR A 86 9.30 11.80 11.96
N ASP A 87 10.12 10.80 11.65
CA ASP A 87 11.56 10.82 11.98
C ASP A 87 12.48 10.54 10.79
N VAL A 88 12.48 9.32 10.26
CA VAL A 88 13.32 8.90 9.11
C VAL A 88 12.44 8.30 8.03
N LEU A 89 13.04 7.95 6.90
CA LEU A 89 12.34 7.20 5.84
C LEU A 89 11.94 5.82 6.34
N HIS A 90 10.70 5.46 6.08
CA HIS A 90 10.14 4.12 6.19
C HIS A 90 9.44 3.77 4.88
N ALA A 91 8.98 2.54 4.71
CA ALA A 91 8.09 2.19 3.61
C ALA A 91 6.95 1.33 4.11
N PHE A 92 5.74 1.78 3.83
CA PHE A 92 4.50 1.04 4.04
C PHE A 92 4.44 -0.10 3.04
N TRP A 93 4.44 -1.34 3.50
CA TRP A 93 4.37 -2.52 2.66
C TRP A 93 3.46 -3.57 3.25
N VAL A 94 2.44 -3.95 2.49
CA VAL A 94 1.59 -5.11 2.78
C VAL A 94 1.75 -6.12 1.64
N PRO A 95 2.52 -7.20 1.84
CA PRO A 95 2.81 -8.18 0.78
C PRO A 95 1.57 -8.77 0.12
N ALA A 96 0.53 -9.10 0.90
CA ALA A 96 -0.72 -9.65 0.38
C ALA A 96 -1.42 -8.71 -0.63
N PHE A 97 -1.24 -7.40 -0.50
CA PHE A 97 -1.80 -6.41 -1.41
C PHE A 97 -0.89 -6.12 -2.61
N ARG A 98 0.33 -6.70 -2.65
CA ARG A 98 1.34 -6.47 -3.69
C ARG A 98 1.69 -4.99 -3.90
N MET A 99 1.57 -4.20 -2.84
CA MET A 99 1.83 -2.76 -2.90
C MET A 99 2.82 -2.31 -1.83
N LYS A 100 3.60 -1.33 -2.21
CA LYS A 100 4.56 -0.65 -1.34
C LYS A 100 4.61 0.84 -1.70
N ILE A 101 4.65 1.71 -0.68
CA ILE A 101 4.86 3.14 -0.88
C ILE A 101 5.73 3.70 0.26
N ASP A 102 6.56 4.67 -0.05
CA ASP A 102 7.46 5.26 0.93
C ASP A 102 6.72 6.20 1.89
N ALA A 103 7.05 6.07 3.17
CA ALA A 103 6.65 6.98 4.24
C ALA A 103 7.77 8.00 4.45
N VAL A 104 7.57 9.22 3.97
CA VAL A 104 8.59 10.27 3.90
C VAL A 104 8.31 11.36 4.94
N PRO A 105 9.28 11.73 5.80
CA PRO A 105 9.10 12.84 6.72
C PRO A 105 8.76 14.14 5.99
N GLY A 106 7.72 14.83 6.48
CA GLY A 106 7.26 16.10 5.91
C GLY A 106 6.50 16.01 4.60
N ARG A 107 6.20 14.79 4.13
CA ARG A 107 5.41 14.55 2.91
C ARG A 107 4.35 13.48 3.18
N VAL A 108 3.16 13.70 2.66
CA VAL A 108 2.11 12.67 2.60
C VAL A 108 2.15 12.03 1.21
N THR A 109 2.31 10.72 1.16
CA THR A 109 2.19 9.91 -0.05
C THR A 109 0.85 9.18 -0.02
N GLU A 110 0.25 8.95 -1.17
CA GLU A 110 -1.09 8.35 -1.25
C GLU A 110 -1.10 7.11 -2.13
N ILE A 111 -1.80 6.09 -1.70
CA ILE A 111 -2.05 4.88 -2.47
C ILE A 111 -3.46 4.35 -2.18
N ARG A 112 -4.09 3.81 -3.20
CA ARG A 112 -5.46 3.28 -3.13
C ARG A 112 -5.47 1.79 -3.30
N ILE A 113 -6.33 1.13 -2.53
CA ILE A 113 -6.56 -0.31 -2.61
C ILE A 113 -8.04 -0.60 -2.41
N THR A 114 -8.50 -1.63 -3.09
CA THR A 114 -9.77 -2.29 -2.78
C THR A 114 -9.45 -3.77 -2.50
N PRO A 115 -9.44 -4.22 -1.22
CA PRO A 115 -9.23 -5.63 -0.92
C PRO A 115 -10.33 -6.49 -1.54
N ASP A 116 -9.96 -7.56 -2.23
CA ASP A 116 -10.88 -8.42 -2.96
C ASP A 116 -11.33 -9.67 -2.20
N LYS A 117 -10.68 -9.96 -1.07
CA LYS A 117 -10.97 -11.13 -0.22
C LYS A 117 -10.64 -10.87 1.25
N VAL A 118 -11.39 -11.52 2.12
CA VAL A 118 -11.11 -11.61 3.55
C VAL A 118 -9.79 -12.35 3.80
N GLY A 119 -9.02 -11.92 4.79
CA GLY A 119 -7.74 -12.54 5.14
C GLY A 119 -7.11 -11.96 6.41
N SER A 120 -6.18 -12.69 6.98
CA SER A 120 -5.44 -12.30 8.18
C SER A 120 -4.03 -12.89 8.19
N GLU A 121 -3.13 -12.36 9.04
CA GLU A 121 -1.76 -12.87 9.19
C GLU A 121 -1.72 -14.33 9.67
N GLU A 122 -2.74 -14.79 10.38
CA GLU A 122 -2.84 -16.19 10.87
C GLU A 122 -3.03 -17.18 9.71
N ILE A 123 -3.72 -16.75 8.63
CA ILE A 123 -4.00 -17.58 7.46
C ILE A 123 -2.89 -17.43 6.43
N ASP A 124 -2.40 -16.21 6.21
CA ASP A 124 -1.36 -15.87 5.25
C ASP A 124 -0.46 -14.78 5.83
N HIS A 125 0.80 -15.11 6.07
CA HIS A 125 1.80 -14.17 6.59
C HIS A 125 2.03 -12.93 5.71
N GLY A 126 1.49 -12.88 4.50
CA GLY A 126 1.44 -11.70 3.66
C GLY A 126 0.53 -10.59 4.20
N PHE A 127 -0.45 -10.92 5.07
CA PHE A 127 -1.34 -9.96 5.73
C PHE A 127 -0.68 -9.33 6.95
N ARG A 128 0.39 -8.59 6.71
CA ARG A 128 1.08 -7.77 7.71
C ARG A 128 1.53 -6.46 7.07
N LEU A 129 1.40 -5.38 7.80
CA LEU A 129 2.04 -4.12 7.48
C LEU A 129 3.45 -4.15 8.06
N GLN A 130 4.46 -4.12 7.22
CA GLN A 130 5.86 -4.12 7.64
C GLN A 130 6.64 -3.00 6.96
N CYS A 131 7.68 -2.53 7.64
CA CYS A 131 8.60 -1.56 7.07
C CYS A 131 9.48 -2.23 6.01
N ALA A 132 9.57 -1.60 4.83
CA ALA A 132 10.39 -2.07 3.71
C ALA A 132 11.48 -1.06 3.28
N GLU A 133 11.81 -0.10 4.18
CA GLU A 133 12.95 0.82 4.03
C GLU A 133 13.78 0.80 5.31
N LEU A 134 15.11 0.62 5.18
CA LEU A 134 16.00 0.47 6.35
C LEU A 134 15.96 1.72 7.23
N CYS A 135 15.36 1.61 8.41
CA CYS A 135 15.09 2.71 9.33
C CYS A 135 15.86 2.61 10.67
N GLY A 136 16.85 1.73 10.76
CA GLY A 136 17.71 1.56 11.94
C GLY A 136 17.62 0.18 12.59
N LEU A 137 18.09 0.05 13.83
CA LEU A 137 18.27 -1.24 14.51
C LEU A 137 16.99 -2.07 14.67
N GLY A 138 15.85 -1.42 14.90
CA GLY A 138 14.54 -2.09 15.04
C GLY A 138 13.77 -2.27 13.73
N HIS A 139 14.39 -2.06 12.57
CA HIS A 139 13.73 -2.20 11.28
C HIS A 139 12.97 -3.54 11.12
N TYR A 140 13.58 -4.64 11.52
CA TYR A 140 13.03 -6.00 11.37
C TYR A 140 11.80 -6.29 12.24
N ILE A 141 11.60 -5.54 13.34
CA ILE A 141 10.44 -5.70 14.23
C ILE A 141 9.31 -4.71 13.92
N MET A 142 9.53 -3.72 13.05
CA MET A 142 8.54 -2.71 12.69
C MET A 142 7.46 -3.31 11.79
N LYS A 143 6.53 -4.03 12.41
CA LYS A 143 5.40 -4.70 11.74
C LYS A 143 4.20 -4.82 12.66
N ILE A 144 3.01 -4.79 12.06
CA ILE A 144 1.72 -5.07 12.72
C ILE A 144 0.88 -5.98 11.81
N PRO A 145 -0.01 -6.83 12.37
CA PRO A 145 -0.91 -7.63 11.58
C PRO A 145 -1.90 -6.78 10.78
N VAL A 146 -2.32 -7.32 9.64
CA VAL A 146 -3.39 -6.78 8.81
C VAL A 146 -4.54 -7.78 8.81
N ARG A 147 -5.75 -7.28 8.97
CA ARG A 147 -6.99 -8.06 8.83
C ARG A 147 -7.88 -7.41 7.80
N VAL A 148 -8.30 -8.20 6.82
CA VAL A 148 -9.38 -7.84 5.91
C VAL A 148 -10.60 -8.63 6.33
N VAL A 149 -11.67 -7.93 6.67
CA VAL A 149 -12.86 -8.50 7.31
C VAL A 149 -14.13 -8.08 6.56
N GLU A 150 -15.25 -8.73 6.85
CA GLU A 150 -16.56 -8.26 6.36
C GLU A 150 -16.91 -6.90 6.98
N MET A 151 -17.77 -6.12 6.30
CA MET A 151 -18.13 -4.77 6.74
C MET A 151 -18.73 -4.76 8.15
N GLU A 152 -19.57 -5.73 8.48
CA GLU A 152 -20.20 -5.86 9.81
C GLU A 152 -19.14 -6.05 10.93
N GLU A 153 -18.11 -6.86 10.65
CA GLU A 153 -17.01 -7.07 11.60
C GLU A 153 -16.14 -5.81 11.73
N PHE A 154 -15.92 -5.09 10.63
CA PHE A 154 -15.21 -3.81 10.65
C PHE A 154 -15.95 -2.77 11.51
N GLU A 155 -17.25 -2.62 11.33
CA GLU A 155 -18.08 -1.71 12.14
C GLU A 155 -18.07 -2.09 13.63
N ALA A 156 -18.15 -3.38 13.94
CA ALA A 156 -18.04 -3.87 15.32
C ALA A 156 -16.66 -3.56 15.92
N TRP A 157 -15.58 -3.74 15.15
CA TRP A 157 -14.23 -3.38 15.55
C TRP A 157 -14.08 -1.87 15.80
N VAL A 158 -14.63 -1.03 14.93
CA VAL A 158 -14.65 0.43 15.10
C VAL A 158 -15.36 0.81 16.40
N ALA A 159 -16.57 0.29 16.65
CA ALA A 159 -17.33 0.59 17.85
C ALA A 159 -16.59 0.21 19.15
N GLN A 160 -15.85 -0.92 19.13
CA GLN A 160 -15.04 -1.35 20.28
C GLN A 160 -13.82 -0.46 20.54
N ASN A 161 -13.24 0.15 19.50
CA ASN A 161 -12.01 0.93 19.62
C ASN A 161 -12.29 2.44 19.79
N THR A 162 -13.41 2.96 19.30
CA THR A 162 -13.86 4.33 19.60
C THR A 162 -14.20 4.50 21.09
N SER A 163 -14.86 3.51 21.70
CA SER A 163 -15.19 3.57 23.13
C SER A 163 -13.98 3.55 24.07
N LYS A 164 -12.85 2.97 23.64
CA LYS A 164 -11.59 2.99 24.41
C LYS A 164 -10.89 4.34 24.37
N ALA A 165 -11.03 5.10 23.27
CA ALA A 165 -10.42 6.42 23.11
C ALA A 165 -11.11 7.51 23.95
N SER A 166 -12.43 7.36 24.24
CA SER A 166 -13.22 8.31 25.03
C SER A 166 -13.15 8.09 26.56
N GLY A 167 -12.43 7.06 27.01
CA GLY A 167 -12.31 6.70 28.44
C GLY A 167 -10.94 6.97 29.08
N GLN A 168 -10.04 7.74 28.41
CA GLN A 168 -8.74 8.15 28.95
C GLN A 168 -8.66 9.65 29.21
#